data_2c14fdd174a9f959882f481d4fd5b544
#
_entry.id   2c14fdd174a9f959882f481d4fd5b544
#
_cell.length_a   1.000
_cell.length_b   1.000
_cell.length_c   1.000
_cell.angle_alpha   90.00
_cell.angle_beta   90.00
_cell.angle_gamma   90.00
#
_symmetry.space_group_name_H-M   'P 1'
#
loop_
_entity.id
_entity.type
_entity.pdbx_description
1 polymer ?
#
loop_
_entity_poly.entity_id
_entity_poly.type
_entity_poly.pdbx_seq_one_letter_code
_entity_poly.pdbx_strand_id
1 'polypeptide(L)'
;MASAPLKTHKIPAVAGRAIARLIRRVETTSKKVFDPDDLTERLFGEHPAIIAFWHGQFMMVSSLNTHHVPVKAMVARHGDAELIGKAMSELGVDLIRGAGAGGRRKDRGGAQALRLAVRALNEGSSICMTADVPPGPARRVGEGIITLARLSGRPVIPVALATSRFLALDTWSRMTINLPSSILAAAGGTAIYVPRDATPEQLEVYRRQLENELKDATGRAYALAGADVTRATPAGALDGDVPPPRPGMRLKLYRLLSRGLEPIIPAWLALRTRQGKEVAGRRGERYGIASMARPKGTLVWVHAASVGETNAALPVIAALRQARDDLSFLLTTGTRTSAALAQARLGPRAIHQFVPLDSPRFAHRFVDHWKPDIAVFTESEIWPNLILEAAGHGMPLTLINARMSQRSFKRWRRNSGMAVALFSRFALVLAQNQRLARSFSLLGARNVVVSGNLKIDSPPPPVDANALQQLRTATSGRAMLLASSTHPGEDEQIAAAHKLLKATHENLLTIIVPRHPERGPAVADMLAAQGLKAARRSQGALPDATTDVYVADTIGELGTFYALAPIALIGGSLVPHGGQNPIEAARHGCAILTGPNTHNFTDSYQALLERGGARVVSDATSLAAVAD
;
A
#
# COMPACT_ATOMS: atom_id res chain seq x y z
N MET A 1 5.12 -24.10 30.35
CA MET A 1 6.44 -23.58 29.91
C MET A 1 6.41 -22.05 30.05
N ALA A 2 7.18 -21.53 30.98
CA ALA A 2 7.20 -20.13 31.34
C ALA A 2 7.85 -19.30 30.21
N SER A 3 7.17 -18.22 29.78
CA SER A 3 7.67 -17.27 28.80
C SER A 3 8.83 -16.49 29.38
N ALA A 4 9.99 -16.54 28.71
CA ALA A 4 11.16 -15.75 29.07
C ALA A 4 10.83 -14.24 29.02
N PRO A 5 11.30 -13.42 29.99
CA PRO A 5 11.04 -11.99 30.00
C PRO A 5 11.79 -11.31 28.84
N LEU A 6 11.08 -10.49 28.08
CA LEU A 6 11.64 -9.59 27.07
C LEU A 6 12.76 -8.74 27.71
N LYS A 7 13.97 -8.83 27.17
CA LYS A 7 15.11 -8.00 27.55
C LYS A 7 14.73 -6.52 27.42
N THR A 8 14.42 -5.87 28.52
CA THR A 8 14.33 -4.41 28.61
C THR A 8 15.76 -3.88 28.49
N HIS A 9 16.10 -3.28 27.35
CA HIS A 9 17.30 -2.48 27.24
C HIS A 9 17.18 -1.35 28.27
N LYS A 10 18.00 -1.39 29.30
CA LYS A 10 18.15 -0.30 30.27
C LYS A 10 18.71 0.90 29.52
N ILE A 11 17.83 1.83 29.10
CA ILE A 11 18.25 3.13 28.58
C ILE A 11 18.92 3.86 29.76
N PRO A 12 20.18 4.30 29.63
CA PRO A 12 20.88 4.90 30.76
C PRO A 12 20.13 6.15 31.24
N ALA A 13 19.95 6.30 32.54
CA ALA A 13 19.38 7.52 33.14
C ALA A 13 20.16 8.78 32.71
N VAL A 14 21.42 8.61 32.36
CA VAL A 14 22.31 9.64 31.80
C VAL A 14 21.76 10.24 30.50
N ALA A 15 21.17 9.43 29.62
CA ALA A 15 20.65 9.94 28.34
C ALA A 15 19.41 10.83 28.52
N GLY A 16 18.47 10.47 29.43
CA GLY A 16 17.32 11.32 29.76
C GLY A 16 17.75 12.66 30.34
N ARG A 17 18.72 12.65 31.26
CA ARG A 17 19.31 13.86 31.86
C ARG A 17 20.03 14.73 30.80
N ALA A 18 20.72 14.11 29.83
CA ALA A 18 21.38 14.86 28.76
C ALA A 18 20.37 15.62 27.88
N ILE A 19 19.25 14.95 27.52
CA ILE A 19 18.16 15.59 26.77
C ILE A 19 17.52 16.73 27.57
N ALA A 20 17.21 16.52 28.85
CA ALA A 20 16.65 17.57 29.69
C ALA A 20 17.59 18.77 29.84
N ARG A 21 18.92 18.54 29.98
CA ARG A 21 19.93 19.60 29.99
C ARG A 21 19.96 20.37 28.63
N LEU A 22 19.86 19.66 27.52
CA LEU A 22 19.80 20.30 26.20
C LEU A 22 18.56 21.19 26.07
N ILE A 23 17.37 20.70 26.48
CA ILE A 23 16.13 21.47 26.47
C ILE A 23 16.27 22.75 27.30
N ARG A 24 16.73 22.63 28.56
CA ARG A 24 16.97 23.80 29.43
C ARG A 24 17.98 24.77 28.81
N ARG A 25 19.06 24.26 28.19
CA ARG A 25 20.05 25.13 27.52
C ARG A 25 19.47 25.86 26.33
N VAL A 26 18.65 25.19 25.50
CA VAL A 26 17.94 25.85 24.41
C VAL A 26 17.02 26.93 24.96
N GLU A 27 16.24 26.62 25.97
CA GLU A 27 15.29 27.54 26.60
C GLU A 27 15.94 28.78 27.20
N THR A 28 17.06 28.62 27.89
CA THR A 28 17.76 29.72 28.58
C THR A 28 18.64 30.59 27.68
N THR A 29 19.10 30.01 26.54
CA THR A 29 20.02 30.73 25.63
C THR A 29 19.33 31.29 24.38
N SER A 30 18.04 30.96 24.17
CA SER A 30 17.32 31.38 22.96
C SER A 30 16.40 32.58 23.24
N LYS A 31 16.29 33.49 22.26
CA LYS A 31 15.29 34.57 22.29
C LYS A 31 13.91 33.96 22.04
N LYS A 32 12.98 34.14 23.01
CA LYS A 32 11.60 33.69 22.91
C LYS A 32 10.74 34.67 22.10
N VAL A 33 9.91 34.13 21.17
CA VAL A 33 8.95 34.89 20.37
C VAL A 33 7.66 34.08 20.31
N PHE A 34 6.54 34.72 20.61
CA PHE A 34 5.23 34.05 20.67
C PHE A 34 4.28 34.67 19.63
N ASP A 35 3.29 33.84 19.18
CA ASP A 35 2.19 34.27 18.33
C ASP A 35 0.90 33.50 18.73
N PRO A 36 -0.09 34.19 19.31
CA PRO A 36 -0.05 35.62 19.66
C PRO A 36 0.95 35.91 20.78
N ASP A 37 1.32 37.19 20.95
CA ASP A 37 2.31 37.60 21.97
C ASP A 37 1.94 37.18 23.39
N ASP A 38 0.62 37.09 23.69
CA ASP A 38 0.03 36.67 24.95
C ASP A 38 -0.30 35.15 24.99
N LEU A 39 0.39 34.33 24.17
CA LEU A 39 0.11 32.90 24.05
C LEU A 39 0.14 32.16 25.41
N THR A 40 1.10 32.46 26.26
CA THR A 40 1.26 31.79 27.56
C THR A 40 0.14 32.14 28.54
N GLU A 41 -0.35 33.38 28.51
CA GLU A 41 -1.50 33.86 29.29
C GLU A 41 -2.80 33.19 28.81
N ARG A 42 -2.97 33.04 27.50
CA ARG A 42 -4.11 32.32 26.92
C ARG A 42 -4.11 30.85 27.32
N LEU A 43 -2.96 30.18 27.24
CA LEU A 43 -2.82 28.80 27.71
C LEU A 43 -3.14 28.65 29.20
N PHE A 44 -2.76 29.62 30.01
CA PHE A 44 -3.08 29.67 31.44
C PHE A 44 -4.57 29.91 31.68
N GLY A 45 -5.21 30.80 30.93
CA GLY A 45 -6.63 31.10 31.03
C GLY A 45 -7.55 29.93 30.67
N GLU A 46 -7.08 29.03 29.80
CA GLU A 46 -7.82 27.81 29.40
C GLU A 46 -7.48 26.58 30.29
N HIS A 47 -6.60 26.74 31.27
CA HIS A 47 -6.20 25.63 32.15
C HIS A 47 -7.36 25.15 33.05
N PRO A 48 -7.62 23.80 33.18
CA PRO A 48 -6.91 22.69 32.56
C PRO A 48 -7.40 22.39 31.13
N ALA A 49 -6.48 22.22 30.21
CA ALA A 49 -6.73 22.00 28.78
C ALA A 49 -5.90 20.84 28.21
N ILE A 50 -6.21 20.45 26.98
CA ILE A 50 -5.47 19.46 26.21
C ILE A 50 -4.54 20.22 25.25
N ILE A 51 -3.24 20.17 25.46
CA ILE A 51 -2.24 20.81 24.62
C ILE A 51 -1.80 19.84 23.53
N ALA A 52 -2.14 20.15 22.29
CA ALA A 52 -1.89 19.32 21.12
C ALA A 52 -0.69 19.82 20.30
N PHE A 53 0.19 18.94 19.89
CA PHE A 53 1.34 19.26 19.03
C PHE A 53 1.73 18.04 18.18
N TRP A 54 2.56 18.25 17.15
CA TRP A 54 3.03 17.15 16.33
C TRP A 54 4.11 16.32 17.01
N HIS A 55 4.11 15.01 16.79
CA HIS A 55 5.11 14.08 17.32
C HIS A 55 6.56 14.46 16.96
N GLY A 56 6.77 15.07 15.81
CA GLY A 56 8.09 15.53 15.39
C GLY A 56 8.60 16.78 16.10
N GLN A 57 7.79 17.49 16.90
CA GLN A 57 8.06 18.84 17.41
C GLN A 57 7.80 19.01 18.93
N PHE A 58 7.86 17.93 19.68
CA PHE A 58 7.48 17.94 21.12
C PHE A 58 8.56 18.51 22.05
N MET A 59 9.84 18.59 21.63
CA MET A 59 10.97 18.81 22.55
C MET A 59 10.84 20.08 23.38
N MET A 60 10.35 21.17 22.80
CA MET A 60 10.30 22.49 23.49
C MET A 60 8.95 22.80 24.13
N VAL A 61 7.98 21.85 24.13
CA VAL A 61 6.62 22.10 24.66
C VAL A 61 6.63 22.48 26.16
N SER A 62 7.58 21.95 26.93
CA SER A 62 7.74 22.32 28.35
C SER A 62 8.01 23.81 28.58
N SER A 63 8.60 24.53 27.59
CA SER A 63 8.88 25.97 27.69
C SER A 63 7.63 26.86 27.66
N LEU A 64 6.46 26.32 27.32
CA LEU A 64 5.18 27.04 27.34
C LEU A 64 4.54 27.10 28.73
N ASN A 65 4.96 26.27 29.69
CA ASN A 65 4.42 26.27 31.05
C ASN A 65 5.10 27.31 31.94
N THR A 66 4.98 28.57 31.58
CA THR A 66 5.60 29.71 32.32
C THR A 66 4.94 29.96 33.67
N HIS A 67 3.68 29.58 33.86
CA HIS A 67 2.92 29.73 35.09
C HIS A 67 3.04 28.51 36.03
N HIS A 68 3.86 27.50 35.67
CA HIS A 68 4.10 26.30 36.46
C HIS A 68 2.84 25.56 36.88
N VAL A 69 1.78 25.56 36.06
CA VAL A 69 0.56 24.82 36.34
C VAL A 69 0.77 23.31 36.24
N PRO A 70 -0.07 22.48 36.93
CA PRO A 70 0.03 21.03 36.83
C PRO A 70 -0.19 20.53 35.40
N VAL A 71 0.80 19.81 34.85
CA VAL A 71 0.76 19.27 33.50
C VAL A 71 1.21 17.82 33.50
N LYS A 72 0.48 16.95 32.78
CA LYS A 72 0.86 15.55 32.56
C LYS A 72 1.06 15.28 31.07
N ALA A 73 2.16 14.61 30.71
CA ALA A 73 2.43 14.21 29.34
C ALA A 73 1.98 12.77 29.07
N MET A 74 1.26 12.55 27.98
CA MET A 74 0.88 11.20 27.54
C MET A 74 2.01 10.57 26.74
N VAL A 75 2.60 9.46 27.25
CA VAL A 75 3.78 8.82 26.68
C VAL A 75 3.57 7.31 26.51
N ALA A 76 3.98 6.74 25.39
CA ALA A 76 3.87 5.31 25.12
C ALA A 76 4.76 4.45 26.04
N ARG A 77 4.40 3.15 26.22
CA ARG A 77 5.10 2.21 27.12
C ARG A 77 6.25 1.43 26.48
N HIS A 78 6.94 1.95 25.47
CA HIS A 78 7.97 1.18 24.77
C HIS A 78 9.09 2.01 24.15
N GLY A 79 10.30 1.43 24.09
CA GLY A 79 11.44 1.88 23.28
C GLY A 79 11.82 3.34 23.48
N ASP A 80 11.86 4.11 22.39
CA ASP A 80 12.29 5.52 22.37
C ASP A 80 11.42 6.43 23.26
N ALA A 81 10.15 6.07 23.47
CA ALA A 81 9.23 6.80 24.35
C ALA A 81 9.67 6.74 25.82
N GLU A 82 10.39 5.72 26.24
CA GLU A 82 10.93 5.61 27.61
C GLU A 82 12.00 6.66 27.87
N LEU A 83 12.87 6.90 26.89
CA LEU A 83 13.91 7.93 26.97
C LEU A 83 13.30 9.33 27.09
N ILE A 84 12.29 9.61 26.27
CA ILE A 84 11.55 10.88 26.27
C ILE A 84 10.82 11.06 27.62
N GLY A 85 10.16 10.01 28.09
CA GLY A 85 9.48 10.03 29.40
C GLY A 85 10.42 10.38 30.55
N LYS A 86 11.65 9.81 30.56
CA LYS A 86 12.67 10.18 31.55
C LYS A 86 13.10 11.64 31.44
N ALA A 87 13.29 12.15 30.21
CA ALA A 87 13.62 13.55 30.02
C ALA A 87 12.51 14.49 30.52
N MET A 88 11.23 14.15 30.26
CA MET A 88 10.08 14.93 30.76
C MET A 88 9.98 14.91 32.27
N SER A 89 10.17 13.75 32.92
CA SER A 89 10.20 13.67 34.39
C SER A 89 11.35 14.51 35.01
N GLU A 90 12.52 14.57 34.38
CA GLU A 90 13.62 15.44 34.77
C GLU A 90 13.31 16.96 34.60
N LEU A 91 12.33 17.28 33.75
CA LEU A 91 11.81 18.65 33.57
C LEU A 91 10.61 18.95 34.48
N GLY A 92 10.24 18.02 35.39
CA GLY A 92 9.12 18.20 36.33
C GLY A 92 7.74 17.93 35.73
N VAL A 93 7.65 17.24 34.57
CA VAL A 93 6.38 16.88 33.95
C VAL A 93 5.98 15.47 34.35
N ASP A 94 4.81 15.31 34.95
CA ASP A 94 4.22 14.01 35.26
C ASP A 94 3.83 13.22 34.00
N LEU A 95 3.80 11.88 34.10
CA LEU A 95 3.58 11.02 32.96
C LEU A 95 2.33 10.15 33.08
N ILE A 96 1.49 10.15 32.04
CA ILE A 96 0.46 9.13 31.81
C ILE A 96 1.00 8.12 30.81
N ARG A 97 1.15 6.86 31.27
CA ARG A 97 1.73 5.79 30.45
C ARG A 97 0.67 5.03 29.65
N GLY A 98 0.66 5.18 28.33
CA GLY A 98 -0.21 4.48 27.40
C GLY A 98 -0.19 5.14 26.03
N ALA A 99 -0.60 4.38 25.01
CA ALA A 99 -0.73 4.91 23.65
C ALA A 99 -1.91 4.26 22.96
N GLY A 100 -2.55 4.98 22.03
CA GLY A 100 -3.61 4.45 21.18
C GLY A 100 -3.12 3.24 20.34
N ALA A 101 -4.04 2.36 19.95
CA ALA A 101 -3.74 1.13 19.20
C ALA A 101 -3.10 1.39 17.82
N GLY A 102 -3.23 2.61 17.26
CA GLY A 102 -2.65 2.98 15.96
C GLY A 102 -3.07 2.03 14.84
N GLY A 103 -4.29 1.46 14.90
CA GLY A 103 -4.80 0.48 13.94
C GLY A 103 -4.22 -0.94 14.08
N ARG A 104 -3.60 -1.28 15.22
CA ARG A 104 -3.07 -2.64 15.51
C ARG A 104 -4.02 -3.42 16.43
N ARG A 105 -4.13 -4.75 16.19
CA ARG A 105 -4.99 -5.67 16.97
C ARG A 105 -4.64 -5.83 18.47
N LYS A 106 -3.49 -5.38 18.95
CA LYS A 106 -3.10 -5.47 20.38
C LYS A 106 -3.44 -4.17 21.09
N ASP A 107 -4.27 -4.24 22.12
CA ASP A 107 -4.51 -3.17 23.08
C ASP A 107 -3.17 -2.82 23.76
N ARG A 108 -2.77 -1.56 23.69
CA ARG A 108 -1.55 -1.00 24.30
C ARG A 108 -1.88 -0.18 25.54
N GLY A 109 -3.02 -0.42 26.16
CA GLY A 109 -3.51 0.35 27.29
C GLY A 109 -4.04 1.72 26.92
N GLY A 110 -4.51 1.91 25.67
CA GLY A 110 -5.04 3.18 25.18
C GLY A 110 -6.29 3.61 25.94
N ALA A 111 -7.23 2.68 26.17
CA ALA A 111 -8.44 2.95 26.94
C ALA A 111 -8.14 3.30 28.41
N GLN A 112 -7.15 2.66 29.01
CA GLN A 112 -6.70 2.98 30.36
C GLN A 112 -6.04 4.36 30.43
N ALA A 113 -5.16 4.68 29.48
CA ALA A 113 -4.50 5.98 29.42
C ALA A 113 -5.52 7.11 29.18
N LEU A 114 -6.54 6.87 28.35
CA LEU A 114 -7.62 7.83 28.12
C LEU A 114 -8.41 8.12 29.41
N ARG A 115 -8.78 7.07 30.18
CA ARG A 115 -9.45 7.25 31.47
C ARG A 115 -8.60 8.02 32.48
N LEU A 116 -7.29 7.73 32.55
CA LEU A 116 -6.36 8.47 33.42
C LEU A 116 -6.21 9.93 32.98
N ALA A 117 -6.22 10.22 31.67
CA ALA A 117 -6.16 11.58 31.15
C ALA A 117 -7.43 12.38 31.48
N VAL A 118 -8.62 11.78 31.30
CA VAL A 118 -9.90 12.40 31.69
C VAL A 118 -9.91 12.70 33.19
N ARG A 119 -9.45 11.75 34.02
CA ARG A 119 -9.35 11.95 35.47
C ARG A 119 -8.40 13.10 35.82
N ALA A 120 -7.20 13.15 35.20
CA ALA A 120 -6.23 14.22 35.45
C ALA A 120 -6.76 15.60 35.07
N LEU A 121 -7.50 15.72 33.93
CA LEU A 121 -8.17 16.96 33.52
C LEU A 121 -9.23 17.40 34.53
N ASN A 122 -9.98 16.46 35.11
CA ASN A 122 -10.99 16.75 36.14
C ASN A 122 -10.34 17.13 37.48
N GLU A 123 -9.15 16.62 37.78
CA GLU A 123 -8.35 16.92 38.98
C GLU A 123 -7.50 18.22 38.81
N GLY A 124 -7.70 18.98 37.72
CA GLY A 124 -7.04 20.26 37.52
C GLY A 124 -5.64 20.19 36.87
N SER A 125 -5.28 19.08 36.19
CA SER A 125 -4.03 18.99 35.43
C SER A 125 -4.28 19.09 33.94
N SER A 126 -3.54 19.92 33.21
CA SER A 126 -3.56 19.93 31.73
C SER A 126 -2.86 18.69 31.16
N ILE A 127 -3.26 18.26 29.98
CA ILE A 127 -2.68 17.10 29.28
C ILE A 127 -1.93 17.54 28.05
N CYS A 128 -0.63 17.25 27.99
CA CYS A 128 0.19 17.41 26.79
C CYS A 128 0.23 16.08 26.01
N MET A 129 -0.15 16.11 24.72
CA MET A 129 -0.11 14.92 23.88
C MET A 129 0.17 15.22 22.41
N THR A 130 0.79 14.24 21.74
CA THR A 130 1.00 14.32 20.28
C THR A 130 -0.30 14.04 19.53
N ALA A 131 -0.61 14.89 18.55
CA ALA A 131 -1.81 14.78 17.74
C ALA A 131 -1.72 13.65 16.70
N ASP A 132 -0.53 13.37 16.18
CA ASP A 132 -0.22 12.25 15.28
C ASP A 132 0.45 11.09 16.04
N VAL A 133 0.15 9.86 15.65
CA VAL A 133 0.52 8.65 16.42
C VAL A 133 1.39 7.70 15.58
N PRO A 134 2.52 7.18 16.13
CA PRO A 134 3.31 6.16 15.44
C PRO A 134 2.50 4.92 15.06
N PRO A 135 2.69 4.33 13.87
CA PRO A 135 3.72 4.60 12.88
C PRO A 135 3.35 5.65 11.80
N GLY A 136 2.39 6.50 12.05
CA GLY A 136 1.90 7.50 11.12
C GLY A 136 0.57 7.13 10.44
N PRO A 137 0.09 7.92 9.49
CA PRO A 137 0.81 9.00 8.79
C PRO A 137 1.10 10.22 9.69
N ALA A 138 2.25 10.87 9.43
CA ALA A 138 2.63 12.07 10.16
C ALA A 138 1.75 13.27 9.77
N ARG A 139 1.63 14.23 10.67
CA ARG A 139 0.82 15.44 10.46
C ARG A 139 -0.66 15.15 10.17
N ARG A 140 -1.16 14.03 10.68
CA ARG A 140 -2.57 13.67 10.64
C ARG A 140 -3.08 13.40 12.03
N VAL A 141 -4.08 14.14 12.45
CA VAL A 141 -4.64 14.05 13.80
C VAL A 141 -5.35 12.71 14.00
N GLY A 142 -5.01 12.00 15.09
CA GLY A 142 -5.66 10.77 15.50
C GLY A 142 -6.97 11.03 16.24
N GLU A 143 -7.91 10.09 16.19
CA GLU A 143 -9.24 10.20 16.84
C GLU A 143 -9.16 10.29 18.38
N GLY A 144 -8.08 9.78 18.98
CA GLY A 144 -7.94 9.70 20.44
C GLY A 144 -7.94 11.05 21.15
N ILE A 145 -7.38 12.10 20.52
CA ILE A 145 -7.35 13.45 21.12
C ILE A 145 -8.73 14.13 21.12
N ILE A 146 -9.49 13.93 20.03
CA ILE A 146 -10.86 14.44 19.93
C ILE A 146 -11.80 13.69 20.89
N THR A 147 -11.58 12.37 21.03
CA THR A 147 -12.30 11.56 22.03
C THR A 147 -12.01 12.02 23.45
N LEU A 148 -10.75 12.37 23.77
CA LEU A 148 -10.37 12.92 25.08
C LEU A 148 -11.10 14.24 25.36
N ALA A 149 -11.13 15.16 24.37
CA ALA A 149 -11.82 16.44 24.48
C ALA A 149 -13.33 16.24 24.73
N ARG A 150 -13.98 15.39 23.93
CA ARG A 150 -15.40 15.05 24.10
C ARG A 150 -15.71 14.51 25.49
N LEU A 151 -14.91 13.55 25.99
CA LEU A 151 -15.16 12.89 27.27
C LEU A 151 -14.88 13.79 28.47
N SER A 152 -13.86 14.63 28.40
CA SER A 152 -13.48 15.54 29.49
C SER A 152 -14.29 16.85 29.48
N GLY A 153 -14.80 17.27 28.31
CA GLY A 153 -15.40 18.58 28.11
C GLY A 153 -14.37 19.74 28.17
N ARG A 154 -13.07 19.42 28.10
CA ARG A 154 -11.99 20.41 28.12
C ARG A 154 -11.54 20.74 26.69
N PRO A 155 -11.09 21.99 26.43
CA PRO A 155 -10.66 22.39 25.10
C PRO A 155 -9.36 21.70 24.68
N VAL A 156 -9.21 21.53 23.36
CA VAL A 156 -7.93 21.18 22.73
C VAL A 156 -7.33 22.46 22.16
N ILE A 157 -6.09 22.74 22.58
CA ILE A 157 -5.34 23.91 22.09
C ILE A 157 -4.19 23.42 21.22
N PRO A 158 -4.22 23.71 19.91
CA PRO A 158 -3.11 23.41 19.02
C PRO A 158 -1.95 24.36 19.29
N VAL A 159 -0.72 23.79 19.46
CA VAL A 159 0.51 24.58 19.60
C VAL A 159 1.62 24.01 18.74
N ALA A 160 2.47 24.89 18.24
CA ALA A 160 3.66 24.51 17.52
C ALA A 160 4.87 25.30 18.02
N LEU A 161 6.03 24.65 18.10
CA LEU A 161 7.29 25.27 18.49
C LEU A 161 8.35 25.00 17.43
N ALA A 162 9.17 26.01 17.16
CA ALA A 162 10.30 25.95 16.24
C ALA A 162 11.50 26.70 16.81
N THR A 163 12.69 26.32 16.37
CA THR A 163 13.91 27.10 16.61
C THR A 163 14.57 27.45 15.29
N SER A 164 15.21 28.63 15.21
CA SER A 164 15.95 29.06 14.02
C SER A 164 17.05 28.06 13.61
N ARG A 165 17.57 27.31 14.58
CA ARG A 165 18.62 26.29 14.39
C ARG A 165 18.15 24.96 14.95
N PHE A 166 18.06 23.94 14.09
CA PHE A 166 17.64 22.59 14.46
C PHE A 166 18.26 21.53 13.56
N LEU A 167 18.30 20.30 14.04
CA LEU A 167 18.60 19.09 13.28
C LEU A 167 17.31 18.31 13.07
N ALA A 168 16.96 18.01 11.83
CA ALA A 168 15.82 17.15 11.52
C ALA A 168 16.29 15.71 11.33
N LEU A 169 15.80 14.80 12.18
CA LEU A 169 16.11 13.38 12.11
C LEU A 169 15.29 12.71 11.00
N ASP A 170 15.86 11.70 10.38
CA ASP A 170 15.18 10.91 9.33
C ASP A 170 14.25 9.85 9.94
N THR A 171 13.29 10.32 10.74
CA THR A 171 12.23 9.53 11.37
C THR A 171 10.92 9.70 10.62
N TRP A 172 9.91 8.86 10.88
CA TRP A 172 8.60 8.93 10.25
C TRP A 172 7.90 10.30 10.46
N SER A 173 8.17 10.96 11.58
CA SER A 173 7.60 12.27 11.95
C SER A 173 8.56 13.44 11.71
N ARG A 174 9.76 13.22 11.13
CA ARG A 174 10.83 14.24 10.98
C ARG A 174 11.12 14.94 12.30
N MET A 175 11.38 14.15 13.36
CA MET A 175 11.65 14.69 14.68
C MET A 175 12.79 15.71 14.65
N THR A 176 12.58 16.87 15.28
CA THR A 176 13.57 17.94 15.34
C THR A 176 14.30 17.94 16.69
N ILE A 177 15.61 18.10 16.64
CA ILE A 177 16.46 18.41 17.80
C ILE A 177 16.78 19.90 17.75
N ASN A 178 16.22 20.64 18.67
CA ASN A 178 16.39 22.08 18.79
C ASN A 178 17.80 22.41 19.33
N LEU A 179 18.43 23.48 18.82
CA LEU A 179 19.80 23.85 19.17
C LEU A 179 19.83 25.14 20.00
N PRO A 180 20.79 25.27 20.96
CA PRO A 180 20.95 26.48 21.77
C PRO A 180 21.28 27.75 20.95
N SER A 181 21.12 28.90 21.59
CA SER A 181 21.41 30.24 20.99
C SER A 181 20.65 30.47 19.68
N SER A 182 19.35 30.16 19.73
CA SER A 182 18.40 30.26 18.61
C SER A 182 17.35 31.35 18.88
N ILE A 183 16.49 31.60 17.89
CA ILE A 183 15.15 32.14 18.14
C ILE A 183 14.24 30.95 18.44
N LEU A 184 13.66 30.91 19.64
CA LEU A 184 12.65 29.92 20.01
C LEU A 184 11.28 30.55 19.83
N ALA A 185 10.61 30.19 18.75
CA ALA A 185 9.29 30.67 18.42
C ALA A 185 8.22 29.64 18.79
N ALA A 186 7.09 30.11 19.32
CA ALA A 186 5.90 29.30 19.52
C ALA A 186 4.66 29.99 18.94
N ALA A 187 3.80 29.21 18.28
CA ALA A 187 2.52 29.68 17.79
C ALA A 187 1.39 28.81 18.34
N GLY A 188 0.29 29.46 18.78
CA GLY A 188 -0.93 28.83 19.21
C GLY A 188 -2.06 29.02 18.19
N GLY A 189 -2.92 28.04 18.05
CA GLY A 189 -4.17 28.15 17.32
C GLY A 189 -5.37 28.37 18.26
N THR A 190 -6.56 28.38 17.67
CA THR A 190 -7.83 28.57 18.40
C THR A 190 -8.16 27.36 19.28
N ALA A 191 -8.62 27.61 20.51
CA ALA A 191 -9.12 26.56 21.40
C ALA A 191 -10.36 25.88 20.79
N ILE A 192 -10.36 24.55 20.75
CA ILE A 192 -11.43 23.74 20.15
C ILE A 192 -12.20 23.01 21.26
N TYR A 193 -13.47 23.32 21.38
CA TYR A 193 -14.39 22.69 22.32
C TYR A 193 -15.23 21.65 21.59
N VAL A 194 -15.20 20.39 22.07
CA VAL A 194 -15.93 19.27 21.46
C VAL A 194 -17.14 18.93 22.34
N PRO A 195 -18.38 19.09 21.84
CA PRO A 195 -19.59 18.72 22.59
C PRO A 195 -19.59 17.23 22.94
N ARG A 196 -20.16 16.90 24.12
CA ARG A 196 -20.22 15.50 24.59
C ARG A 196 -21.14 14.63 23.74
N ASP A 197 -22.16 15.21 23.15
CA ASP A 197 -23.16 14.59 22.26
C ASP A 197 -22.79 14.65 20.77
N ALA A 198 -21.58 15.10 20.44
CA ALA A 198 -21.11 15.19 19.05
C ALA A 198 -21.19 13.84 18.32
N THR A 199 -21.82 13.86 17.13
CA THR A 199 -21.96 12.68 16.26
C THR A 199 -20.60 12.27 15.66
N PRO A 200 -20.44 11.05 15.12
CA PRO A 200 -19.21 10.62 14.44
C PRO A 200 -18.78 11.58 13.32
N GLU A 201 -19.73 12.11 12.55
CA GLU A 201 -19.48 13.06 11.46
C GLU A 201 -18.95 14.40 12.02
N GLN A 202 -19.53 14.89 13.11
CA GLN A 202 -19.08 16.10 13.80
C GLN A 202 -17.70 15.92 14.41
N LEU A 203 -17.39 14.73 14.97
CA LEU A 203 -16.05 14.43 15.48
C LEU A 203 -14.98 14.50 14.38
N GLU A 204 -15.31 14.06 13.16
CA GLU A 204 -14.40 14.19 12.01
C GLU A 204 -14.20 15.66 11.61
N VAL A 205 -15.22 16.51 11.71
CA VAL A 205 -15.08 17.97 11.49
C VAL A 205 -14.10 18.58 12.49
N TYR A 206 -14.26 18.30 13.79
CA TYR A 206 -13.34 18.78 14.84
C TYR A 206 -11.92 18.22 14.65
N ARG A 207 -11.80 16.96 14.23
CA ARG A 207 -10.51 16.36 13.94
C ARG A 207 -9.76 17.09 12.81
N ARG A 208 -10.47 17.44 11.73
CA ARG A 208 -9.93 18.22 10.60
C ARG A 208 -9.62 19.66 11.01
N GLN A 209 -10.46 20.26 11.81
CA GLN A 209 -10.22 21.59 12.36
C GLN A 209 -8.90 21.62 13.14
N LEU A 210 -8.70 20.69 14.08
CA LEU A 210 -7.46 20.59 14.83
C LEU A 210 -6.24 20.34 13.93
N GLU A 211 -6.41 19.52 12.87
CA GLU A 211 -5.34 19.25 11.91
C GLU A 211 -4.91 20.52 11.16
N ASN A 212 -5.87 21.32 10.72
CA ASN A 212 -5.61 22.58 10.00
C ASN A 212 -4.97 23.62 10.93
N GLU A 213 -5.49 23.81 12.13
CA GLU A 213 -4.94 24.71 13.14
C GLU A 213 -3.49 24.37 13.51
N LEU A 214 -3.18 23.06 13.65
CA LEU A 214 -1.80 22.60 13.90
C LEU A 214 -0.87 22.84 12.72
N LYS A 215 -1.35 22.70 11.47
CA LYS A 215 -0.56 23.00 10.27
C LYS A 215 -0.25 24.50 10.19
N ASP A 216 -1.27 25.33 10.40
CA ASP A 216 -1.13 26.77 10.40
C ASP A 216 -0.16 27.25 11.51
N ALA A 217 -0.39 26.85 12.75
CA ALA A 217 0.50 27.18 13.88
C ALA A 217 1.95 26.73 13.60
N THR A 218 2.15 25.58 12.95
CA THR A 218 3.48 25.13 12.55
C THR A 218 4.11 26.08 11.55
N GLY A 219 3.40 26.47 10.50
CA GLY A 219 3.89 27.43 9.50
C GLY A 219 4.30 28.76 10.15
N ARG A 220 3.46 29.30 11.02
CA ARG A 220 3.70 30.55 11.76
C ARG A 220 4.92 30.45 12.69
N ALA A 221 5.02 29.37 13.49
CA ALA A 221 6.17 29.17 14.39
C ALA A 221 7.51 29.10 13.64
N TYR A 222 7.57 28.41 12.48
CA TYR A 222 8.78 28.34 11.67
C TYR A 222 9.09 29.68 11.00
N ALA A 223 8.09 30.42 10.52
CA ALA A 223 8.26 31.76 9.96
C ALA A 223 8.81 32.73 11.00
N LEU A 224 8.25 32.76 12.22
CA LEU A 224 8.74 33.59 13.34
C LEU A 224 10.17 33.23 13.76
N ALA A 225 10.51 31.94 13.70
CA ALA A 225 11.88 31.49 13.98
C ALA A 225 12.86 31.84 12.83
N GLY A 226 12.41 32.28 11.67
CA GLY A 226 13.23 32.44 10.47
C GLY A 226 13.81 31.13 9.95
N ALA A 227 13.05 30.03 10.08
CA ALA A 227 13.47 28.67 9.78
C ALA A 227 12.63 28.03 8.67
N ASP A 228 13.25 27.16 7.87
CA ASP A 228 12.58 26.45 6.79
C ASP A 228 11.75 25.27 7.34
N VAL A 229 10.43 25.40 7.36
CA VAL A 229 9.47 24.40 7.80
C VAL A 229 9.55 23.10 6.99
N THR A 230 9.96 23.16 5.72
CA THR A 230 10.02 21.97 4.86
C THR A 230 11.06 20.96 5.34
N ARG A 231 12.13 21.44 5.99
CA ARG A 231 13.17 20.60 6.59
C ARG A 231 12.65 19.76 7.77
N ALA A 232 11.65 20.26 8.49
CA ALA A 232 11.04 19.62 9.66
C ALA A 232 9.72 18.89 9.33
N THR A 233 9.22 19.04 8.11
CA THR A 233 7.97 18.42 7.69
C THR A 233 8.25 17.11 6.94
N PRO A 234 7.61 15.99 7.34
CA PRO A 234 7.66 14.75 6.58
C PRO A 234 7.15 14.97 5.16
N ALA A 235 7.81 14.35 4.17
CA ALA A 235 7.47 14.58 2.77
C ALA A 235 6.02 14.23 2.42
N GLY A 236 5.44 13.21 3.05
CA GLY A 236 4.03 12.85 2.87
C GLY A 236 3.03 13.82 3.51
N ALA A 237 3.52 14.84 4.24
CA ALA A 237 2.71 15.88 4.88
C ALA A 237 3.00 17.28 4.30
N LEU A 238 3.86 17.38 3.28
CA LEU A 238 4.05 18.60 2.53
C LEU A 238 2.83 18.85 1.63
N ASP A 239 2.36 20.07 1.56
CA ASP A 239 1.31 20.45 0.61
C ASP A 239 1.80 20.37 -0.84
N GLY A 240 0.86 20.27 -1.80
CA GLY A 240 1.17 19.98 -3.20
C GLY A 240 2.15 20.95 -3.88
N ASP A 241 2.19 22.21 -3.43
CA ASP A 241 3.03 23.27 -3.99
C ASP A 241 4.49 23.20 -3.56
N VAL A 242 4.83 22.40 -2.55
CA VAL A 242 6.23 22.25 -2.13
C VAL A 242 6.95 21.29 -3.06
N PRO A 243 8.06 21.67 -3.70
CA PRO A 243 8.78 20.79 -4.60
C PRO A 243 9.28 19.52 -3.88
N PRO A 244 9.31 18.37 -4.56
CA PRO A 244 9.82 17.14 -3.98
C PRO A 244 11.29 17.27 -3.59
N PRO A 245 11.74 16.58 -2.52
CA PRO A 245 13.13 16.67 -2.06
C PRO A 245 14.12 16.30 -3.15
N ARG A 246 15.26 16.98 -3.17
CA ARG A 246 16.36 16.66 -4.09
C ARG A 246 16.89 15.23 -3.85
N PRO A 247 17.35 14.53 -4.89
CA PRO A 247 17.95 13.20 -4.76
C PRO A 247 19.12 13.20 -3.77
N GLY A 248 18.99 12.42 -2.70
CA GLY A 248 20.06 12.20 -1.73
C GLY A 248 21.22 11.35 -2.27
N MET A 249 22.29 11.17 -1.48
CA MET A 249 23.53 10.48 -1.89
C MET A 249 23.27 9.07 -2.46
N ARG A 250 22.41 8.27 -1.81
CA ARG A 250 22.11 6.90 -2.27
C ARG A 250 21.44 6.88 -3.64
N LEU A 251 20.56 7.82 -3.92
CA LEU A 251 19.90 7.92 -5.22
C LEU A 251 20.86 8.44 -6.30
N LYS A 252 21.76 9.36 -5.94
CA LYS A 252 22.85 9.79 -6.82
C LYS A 252 23.80 8.64 -7.16
N LEU A 253 24.15 7.83 -6.16
CA LEU A 253 24.98 6.62 -6.35
C LEU A 253 24.29 5.60 -7.25
N TYR A 254 22.99 5.35 -7.05
CA TYR A 254 22.20 4.48 -7.93
C TYR A 254 22.25 4.96 -9.39
N ARG A 255 22.08 6.26 -9.62
CA ARG A 255 22.16 6.86 -10.96
C ARG A 255 23.55 6.70 -11.58
N LEU A 256 24.59 6.88 -10.79
CA LEU A 256 25.99 6.70 -11.26
C LEU A 256 26.25 5.24 -11.61
N LEU A 257 25.87 4.29 -10.76
CA LEU A 257 26.05 2.86 -10.99
C LEU A 257 25.25 2.37 -12.21
N SER A 258 23.99 2.75 -12.33
CA SER A 258 23.15 2.37 -13.47
C SER A 258 23.70 2.93 -14.80
N ARG A 259 24.30 4.13 -14.78
CA ARG A 259 25.03 4.70 -15.93
C ARG A 259 26.33 3.92 -16.23
N GLY A 260 27.08 3.54 -15.20
CA GLY A 260 28.30 2.75 -15.34
C GLY A 260 28.08 1.35 -15.91
N LEU A 261 26.88 0.80 -15.76
CA LEU A 261 26.50 -0.51 -16.32
C LEU A 261 26.09 -0.43 -17.81
N GLU A 262 25.86 0.75 -18.38
CA GLU A 262 25.41 0.90 -19.78
C GLU A 262 26.28 0.17 -20.81
N PRO A 263 27.64 0.14 -20.70
CA PRO A 263 28.46 -0.55 -21.69
C PRO A 263 28.28 -2.06 -21.78
N ILE A 264 27.85 -2.72 -20.70
CA ILE A 264 27.63 -4.18 -20.68
C ILE A 264 26.21 -4.60 -21.07
N ILE A 265 25.28 -3.66 -21.11
CA ILE A 265 23.86 -3.91 -21.47
C ILE A 265 23.71 -4.54 -22.88
N PRO A 266 24.45 -4.15 -23.94
CA PRO A 266 24.32 -4.78 -25.25
C PRO A 266 24.60 -6.28 -25.24
N ALA A 267 25.67 -6.71 -24.55
CA ALA A 267 26.04 -8.13 -24.43
C ALA A 267 24.94 -8.89 -23.63
N TRP A 268 24.46 -8.31 -22.54
CA TRP A 268 23.39 -8.89 -21.72
C TRP A 268 22.08 -9.03 -22.52
N LEU A 269 21.67 -8.01 -23.29
CA LEU A 269 20.48 -8.08 -24.16
C LEU A 269 20.65 -9.08 -25.30
N ALA A 270 21.86 -9.23 -25.86
CA ALA A 270 22.15 -10.25 -26.87
C ALA A 270 21.96 -11.68 -26.30
N LEU A 271 22.46 -11.92 -25.08
CA LEU A 271 22.25 -13.19 -24.38
C LEU A 271 20.74 -13.45 -24.13
N ARG A 272 20.01 -12.47 -23.63
CA ARG A 272 18.55 -12.58 -23.41
C ARG A 272 17.79 -12.84 -24.72
N THR A 273 18.23 -12.24 -25.82
CA THR A 273 17.64 -12.49 -27.15
C THR A 273 17.87 -13.95 -27.58
N ARG A 274 19.08 -14.48 -27.39
CA ARG A 274 19.38 -15.91 -27.66
C ARG A 274 18.52 -16.85 -26.80
N GLN A 275 18.21 -16.47 -25.57
CA GLN A 275 17.32 -17.20 -24.67
C GLN A 275 15.81 -17.03 -25.01
N GLY A 276 15.47 -16.33 -26.08
CA GLY A 276 14.09 -16.07 -26.45
C GLY A 276 13.33 -15.11 -25.54
N LYS A 277 14.01 -14.37 -24.64
CA LYS A 277 13.40 -13.45 -23.66
C LYS A 277 13.24 -12.04 -24.18
N GLU A 278 13.86 -11.68 -25.30
CA GLU A 278 13.77 -10.36 -25.97
C GLU A 278 13.43 -10.52 -27.44
N VAL A 279 12.90 -9.47 -28.05
CA VAL A 279 12.59 -9.40 -29.48
C VAL A 279 13.75 -8.69 -30.21
N ALA A 280 14.44 -9.39 -31.09
CA ALA A 280 15.67 -8.91 -31.73
C ALA A 280 15.50 -7.55 -32.43
N GLY A 281 14.42 -7.38 -33.22
CA GLY A 281 14.13 -6.14 -33.96
C GLY A 281 13.69 -4.97 -33.08
N ARG A 282 13.36 -5.21 -31.78
CA ARG A 282 12.85 -4.18 -30.87
C ARG A 282 13.82 -3.87 -29.71
N ARG A 283 15.07 -4.35 -29.77
CA ARG A 283 16.10 -4.08 -28.74
C ARG A 283 16.38 -2.58 -28.55
N GLY A 284 16.23 -1.76 -29.61
CA GLY A 284 16.38 -0.32 -29.55
C GLY A 284 15.50 0.33 -28.48
N GLU A 285 14.31 -0.20 -28.26
CA GLU A 285 13.36 0.31 -27.27
C GLU A 285 13.90 0.19 -25.84
N ARG A 286 14.71 -0.87 -25.55
CA ARG A 286 15.40 -1.05 -24.25
C ARG A 286 16.46 0.01 -23.98
N TYR A 287 16.97 0.67 -25.03
CA TYR A 287 17.89 1.80 -24.93
C TYR A 287 17.17 3.16 -24.93
N GLY A 288 15.84 3.17 -24.82
CA GLY A 288 15.01 4.37 -24.90
C GLY A 288 14.83 4.93 -26.31
N ILE A 289 15.21 4.17 -27.35
CA ILE A 289 15.04 4.55 -28.76
C ILE A 289 13.64 4.13 -29.19
N ALA A 290 12.81 5.09 -29.56
CA ALA A 290 11.46 4.82 -30.02
C ALA A 290 11.47 4.20 -31.42
N SER A 291 10.54 3.27 -31.65
CA SER A 291 10.30 2.64 -32.97
C SER A 291 9.26 3.37 -33.81
N MET A 292 8.56 4.34 -33.22
CA MET A 292 7.48 5.11 -33.85
C MET A 292 7.59 6.60 -33.50
N ALA A 293 7.00 7.44 -34.32
CA ALA A 293 6.88 8.88 -34.01
C ALA A 293 5.83 9.13 -32.91
N ARG A 294 6.05 10.19 -32.13
CA ARG A 294 5.07 10.66 -31.14
C ARG A 294 3.77 11.08 -31.85
N PRO A 295 2.60 10.59 -31.41
CA PRO A 295 1.32 11.06 -31.93
C PRO A 295 1.08 12.53 -31.56
N LYS A 296 0.28 13.21 -32.38
CA LYS A 296 -0.18 14.56 -32.07
C LYS A 296 -1.18 14.56 -30.91
N GLY A 297 -1.28 15.67 -30.20
CA GLY A 297 -2.24 15.84 -29.10
C GLY A 297 -1.75 15.29 -27.77
N THR A 298 -2.68 15.07 -26.84
CA THR A 298 -2.40 14.63 -25.47
C THR A 298 -2.03 13.16 -25.45
N LEU A 299 -0.85 12.85 -24.90
CA LEU A 299 -0.31 11.49 -24.79
C LEU A 299 -0.26 11.04 -23.33
N VAL A 300 -1.00 9.98 -23.02
CA VAL A 300 -0.99 9.31 -21.72
C VAL A 300 -0.02 8.14 -21.78
N TRP A 301 1.05 8.18 -21.00
CA TRP A 301 1.97 7.05 -20.86
C TRP A 301 1.51 6.15 -19.72
N VAL A 302 1.26 4.88 -20.04
CA VAL A 302 0.92 3.84 -19.06
C VAL A 302 2.05 2.81 -19.00
N HIS A 303 2.56 2.53 -17.82
CA HIS A 303 3.60 1.53 -17.61
C HIS A 303 3.05 0.33 -16.83
N ALA A 304 3.13 -0.88 -17.45
CA ALA A 304 2.67 -2.15 -16.89
C ALA A 304 3.68 -3.25 -17.25
N ALA A 305 4.56 -3.63 -16.34
CA ALA A 305 5.72 -4.48 -16.63
C ALA A 305 5.37 -5.93 -16.99
N SER A 306 4.32 -6.49 -16.39
CA SER A 306 3.92 -7.90 -16.49
C SER A 306 2.56 -8.09 -17.18
N VAL A 307 2.22 -9.34 -17.53
CA VAL A 307 0.91 -9.71 -18.09
C VAL A 307 -0.23 -9.33 -17.15
N GLY A 308 -0.07 -9.58 -15.83
CA GLY A 308 -1.09 -9.25 -14.84
C GLY A 308 -1.34 -7.75 -14.71
N GLU A 309 -0.29 -6.94 -14.75
CA GLU A 309 -0.39 -5.47 -14.74
C GLU A 309 -0.98 -4.95 -16.05
N THR A 310 -0.58 -5.52 -17.19
CA THR A 310 -1.16 -5.18 -18.50
C THR A 310 -2.66 -5.43 -18.52
N ASN A 311 -3.13 -6.59 -18.03
CA ASN A 311 -4.55 -6.89 -17.92
C ASN A 311 -5.30 -5.91 -17.00
N ALA A 312 -4.68 -5.41 -15.94
CA ALA A 312 -5.27 -4.40 -15.06
C ALA A 312 -5.27 -2.98 -15.69
N ALA A 313 -4.27 -2.67 -16.54
CA ALA A 313 -4.15 -1.37 -17.19
C ALA A 313 -5.07 -1.20 -18.41
N LEU A 314 -5.31 -2.26 -19.17
CA LEU A 314 -6.12 -2.21 -20.39
C LEU A 314 -7.56 -1.69 -20.17
N PRO A 315 -8.31 -2.11 -19.14
CA PRO A 315 -9.62 -1.54 -18.83
C PRO A 315 -9.57 -0.05 -18.51
N VAL A 316 -8.50 0.40 -17.80
CA VAL A 316 -8.32 1.82 -17.49
C VAL A 316 -8.08 2.64 -18.77
N ILE A 317 -7.24 2.15 -19.69
CA ILE A 317 -7.04 2.77 -21.00
C ILE A 317 -8.35 2.84 -21.79
N ALA A 318 -9.14 1.75 -21.78
CA ALA A 318 -10.43 1.71 -22.46
C ALA A 318 -11.43 2.72 -21.88
N ALA A 319 -11.54 2.80 -20.55
CA ALA A 319 -12.41 3.75 -19.85
C ALA A 319 -12.01 5.21 -20.11
N LEU A 320 -10.71 5.51 -20.04
CA LEU A 320 -10.20 6.84 -20.34
C LEU A 320 -10.48 7.26 -21.79
N ARG A 321 -10.35 6.33 -22.73
CA ARG A 321 -10.66 6.57 -24.14
C ARG A 321 -12.15 6.79 -24.39
N GLN A 322 -13.02 6.10 -23.64
CA GLN A 322 -14.46 6.35 -23.71
C GLN A 322 -14.85 7.72 -23.15
N ALA A 323 -14.16 8.14 -22.07
CA ALA A 323 -14.40 9.44 -21.44
C ALA A 323 -13.81 10.62 -22.24
N ARG A 324 -12.70 10.40 -22.98
CA ARG A 324 -11.95 11.39 -23.73
C ARG A 324 -11.39 10.76 -25.02
N ASP A 325 -11.99 11.03 -26.13
CA ASP A 325 -11.62 10.48 -27.44
C ASP A 325 -10.40 11.16 -28.09
N ASP A 326 -10.00 12.32 -27.57
CA ASP A 326 -8.81 13.07 -27.99
C ASP A 326 -7.48 12.49 -27.44
N LEU A 327 -7.54 11.56 -26.49
CA LEU A 327 -6.36 10.98 -25.89
C LEU A 327 -5.67 9.93 -26.78
N SER A 328 -4.34 10.02 -26.83
CA SER A 328 -3.47 8.96 -27.35
C SER A 328 -2.78 8.25 -26.16
N PHE A 329 -2.48 6.96 -26.33
CA PHE A 329 -1.89 6.15 -25.28
C PHE A 329 -0.56 5.55 -25.71
N LEU A 330 0.43 5.59 -24.82
CA LEU A 330 1.67 4.84 -24.92
C LEU A 330 1.69 3.80 -23.81
N LEU A 331 1.52 2.52 -24.14
CA LEU A 331 1.64 1.44 -23.17
C LEU A 331 3.05 0.86 -23.24
N THR A 332 3.77 0.89 -22.11
CA THR A 332 5.09 0.25 -22.01
C THR A 332 5.02 -1.01 -21.17
N THR A 333 5.67 -2.11 -21.67
CA THR A 333 5.72 -3.38 -20.94
C THR A 333 7.16 -3.92 -20.79
N GLY A 334 7.32 -4.87 -19.86
CA GLY A 334 8.62 -5.46 -19.52
C GLY A 334 8.94 -6.78 -20.21
N THR A 335 7.92 -7.56 -20.66
CA THR A 335 8.10 -8.94 -21.16
C THR A 335 7.52 -9.16 -22.55
N ARG A 336 7.99 -10.20 -23.27
CA ARG A 336 7.43 -10.57 -24.59
C ARG A 336 5.95 -10.93 -24.53
N THR A 337 5.54 -11.67 -23.50
CA THR A 337 4.14 -12.09 -23.32
C THR A 337 3.23 -10.91 -23.05
N SER A 338 3.65 -9.93 -22.21
CA SER A 338 2.88 -8.70 -22.00
C SER A 338 2.83 -7.82 -23.24
N ALA A 339 3.90 -7.79 -24.05
CA ALA A 339 3.93 -7.08 -25.33
C ALA A 339 2.94 -7.69 -26.34
N ALA A 340 2.93 -9.01 -26.49
CA ALA A 340 1.98 -9.72 -27.35
C ALA A 340 0.52 -9.47 -26.93
N LEU A 341 0.25 -9.53 -25.61
CA LEU A 341 -1.07 -9.20 -25.07
C LEU A 341 -1.47 -7.75 -25.37
N ALA A 342 -0.55 -6.81 -25.16
CA ALA A 342 -0.77 -5.41 -25.46
C ALA A 342 -1.11 -5.21 -26.96
N GLN A 343 -0.31 -5.77 -27.87
CA GLN A 343 -0.54 -5.67 -29.32
C GLN A 343 -1.88 -6.25 -29.74
N ALA A 344 -2.32 -7.35 -29.13
CA ALA A 344 -3.59 -8.00 -29.45
C ALA A 344 -4.82 -7.22 -28.94
N ARG A 345 -4.68 -6.41 -27.88
CA ARG A 345 -5.81 -5.77 -27.19
C ARG A 345 -5.80 -4.24 -27.20
N LEU A 346 -4.70 -3.61 -27.59
CA LEU A 346 -4.65 -2.17 -27.76
C LEU A 346 -5.51 -1.77 -28.97
N GLY A 347 -6.46 -0.87 -28.72
CA GLY A 347 -7.28 -0.30 -29.79
C GLY A 347 -6.57 0.83 -30.54
N PRO A 348 -7.28 1.53 -31.44
CA PRO A 348 -6.74 2.65 -32.19
C PRO A 348 -6.20 3.76 -31.26
N ARG A 349 -5.24 4.54 -31.76
CA ARG A 349 -4.53 5.61 -31.04
C ARG A 349 -3.76 5.14 -29.79
N ALA A 350 -3.41 3.85 -29.73
CA ALA A 350 -2.56 3.33 -28.69
C ALA A 350 -1.32 2.66 -29.27
N ILE A 351 -0.17 2.99 -28.73
CA ILE A 351 1.15 2.52 -29.15
C ILE A 351 1.71 1.64 -28.04
N HIS A 352 2.33 0.53 -28.42
CA HIS A 352 3.09 -0.30 -27.49
C HIS A 352 4.58 -0.17 -27.73
N GLN A 353 5.34 0.05 -26.65
CA GLN A 353 6.80 0.00 -26.63
C GLN A 353 7.30 -0.82 -25.44
N PHE A 354 8.44 -1.51 -25.59
CA PHE A 354 9.14 -2.04 -24.41
C PHE A 354 9.67 -0.90 -23.56
N VAL A 355 9.51 -1.03 -22.23
CA VAL A 355 10.07 -0.08 -21.28
C VAL A 355 11.59 -0.03 -21.42
N PRO A 356 12.22 1.15 -21.44
CA PRO A 356 13.68 1.24 -21.42
C PRO A 356 14.25 0.67 -20.11
N LEU A 357 15.47 0.18 -20.15
CA LEU A 357 16.19 -0.20 -18.93
C LEU A 357 16.47 1.06 -18.10
N ASP A 358 16.42 0.93 -16.77
CA ASP A 358 16.45 2.06 -15.84
C ASP A 358 17.85 2.68 -15.69
N SER A 359 18.34 3.31 -16.75
CA SER A 359 19.55 4.13 -16.79
C SER A 359 19.20 5.58 -17.06
N PRO A 360 19.93 6.55 -16.54
CA PRO A 360 19.67 7.98 -16.78
C PRO A 360 19.59 8.34 -18.26
N ARG A 361 20.51 7.82 -19.09
CA ARG A 361 20.56 8.10 -20.53
C ARG A 361 19.37 7.50 -21.29
N PHE A 362 18.95 6.29 -20.93
CA PHE A 362 17.85 5.60 -21.63
C PHE A 362 16.51 6.19 -21.22
N ALA A 363 16.35 6.50 -19.94
CA ALA A 363 15.18 7.20 -19.43
C ALA A 363 15.01 8.58 -20.08
N HIS A 364 16.12 9.35 -20.19
CA HIS A 364 16.12 10.65 -20.84
C HIS A 364 15.69 10.58 -22.31
N ARG A 365 16.31 9.67 -23.11
CA ARG A 365 15.91 9.48 -24.51
C ARG A 365 14.45 9.13 -24.68
N PHE A 366 13.94 8.25 -23.83
CA PHE A 366 12.56 7.83 -23.86
C PHE A 366 11.62 8.99 -23.58
N VAL A 367 11.85 9.72 -22.49
CA VAL A 367 10.98 10.84 -22.07
C VAL A 367 11.07 12.01 -23.08
N ASP A 368 12.27 12.32 -23.58
CA ASP A 368 12.47 13.40 -24.54
C ASP A 368 11.84 13.13 -25.91
N HIS A 369 11.83 11.86 -26.36
CA HIS A 369 11.12 11.49 -27.59
C HIS A 369 9.61 11.53 -27.45
N TRP A 370 9.09 10.86 -26.41
CA TRP A 370 7.64 10.70 -26.24
C TRP A 370 6.96 11.93 -25.66
N LYS A 371 7.64 12.69 -24.81
CA LYS A 371 7.12 13.88 -24.08
C LYS A 371 5.65 13.65 -23.65
N PRO A 372 5.37 12.60 -22.85
CA PRO A 372 4.00 12.35 -22.42
C PRO A 372 3.48 13.50 -21.57
N ASP A 373 2.17 13.73 -21.61
CA ASP A 373 1.53 14.79 -20.82
C ASP A 373 1.23 14.30 -19.39
N ILE A 374 1.08 12.99 -19.19
CA ILE A 374 0.91 12.33 -17.90
C ILE A 374 1.52 10.93 -17.95
N ALA A 375 2.09 10.47 -16.82
CA ALA A 375 2.58 9.11 -16.67
C ALA A 375 1.81 8.34 -15.58
N VAL A 376 1.36 7.14 -15.93
CA VAL A 376 0.61 6.23 -15.07
C VAL A 376 1.41 4.96 -14.88
N PHE A 377 1.92 4.74 -13.66
CA PHE A 377 2.62 3.52 -13.28
C PHE A 377 1.66 2.55 -12.60
N THR A 378 1.89 1.25 -12.74
CA THR A 378 1.03 0.23 -12.12
C THR A 378 1.70 -0.48 -10.96
N GLU A 379 0.91 -0.89 -9.97
CA GLU A 379 1.29 -1.74 -8.84
C GLU A 379 2.53 -1.28 -8.04
N SER A 380 3.68 -1.91 -8.26
CA SER A 380 4.94 -1.64 -7.54
C SER A 380 6.10 -1.27 -8.47
N GLU A 381 5.79 -0.79 -9.66
CA GLU A 381 6.75 -0.44 -10.70
C GLU A 381 7.44 0.91 -10.40
N ILE A 382 8.41 0.85 -9.50
CA ILE A 382 9.18 2.00 -9.03
C ILE A 382 10.58 1.97 -9.67
N TRP A 383 10.72 2.66 -10.79
CA TRP A 383 11.93 2.78 -11.59
C TRP A 383 12.58 4.14 -11.35
N PRO A 384 13.66 4.22 -10.53
CA PRO A 384 14.17 5.49 -10.04
C PRO A 384 14.56 6.51 -11.11
N ASN A 385 15.26 6.09 -12.17
CA ASN A 385 15.66 7.02 -13.23
C ASN A 385 14.48 7.47 -14.08
N LEU A 386 13.56 6.56 -14.42
CA LEU A 386 12.35 6.91 -15.17
C LEU A 386 11.46 7.89 -14.40
N ILE A 387 11.26 7.66 -13.10
CA ILE A 387 10.48 8.55 -12.24
C ILE A 387 11.13 9.93 -12.11
N LEU A 388 12.46 9.97 -11.91
CA LEU A 388 13.19 11.24 -11.79
C LEU A 388 13.18 12.01 -13.09
N GLU A 389 13.33 11.34 -14.22
CA GLU A 389 13.34 11.98 -15.53
C GLU A 389 11.96 12.51 -15.89
N ALA A 390 10.91 11.71 -15.75
CA ALA A 390 9.54 12.13 -16.00
C ALA A 390 9.13 13.32 -15.11
N ALA A 391 9.41 13.26 -13.81
CA ALA A 391 9.16 14.38 -12.90
C ALA A 391 10.01 15.61 -13.21
N GLY A 392 11.24 15.41 -13.70
CA GLY A 392 12.13 16.50 -14.12
C GLY A 392 11.61 17.29 -15.32
N HIS A 393 10.79 16.68 -16.17
CA HIS A 393 10.08 17.33 -17.29
C HIS A 393 8.74 17.96 -16.88
N GLY A 394 8.43 18.02 -15.56
CA GLY A 394 7.18 18.59 -15.06
C GLY A 394 5.95 17.71 -15.28
N MET A 395 6.13 16.47 -15.69
CA MET A 395 5.05 15.52 -15.97
C MET A 395 4.37 15.05 -14.68
N PRO A 396 3.04 15.15 -14.54
CA PRO A 396 2.30 14.54 -13.44
C PRO A 396 2.46 13.03 -13.44
N LEU A 397 2.85 12.45 -12.30
CA LEU A 397 2.99 11.01 -12.13
C LEU A 397 1.85 10.46 -11.29
N THR A 398 1.23 9.38 -11.73
CA THR A 398 0.20 8.65 -10.98
C THR A 398 0.60 7.19 -10.82
N LEU A 399 0.39 6.64 -9.63
CA LEU A 399 0.56 5.21 -9.36
C LEU A 399 -0.81 4.59 -9.13
N ILE A 400 -1.25 3.71 -10.02
CA ILE A 400 -2.55 3.05 -9.93
C ILE A 400 -2.42 1.59 -9.49
N ASN A 401 -3.49 1.05 -8.90
CA ASN A 401 -3.49 -0.31 -8.34
C ASN A 401 -2.31 -0.53 -7.38
N ALA A 402 -1.91 0.51 -6.66
CA ALA A 402 -0.68 0.55 -5.88
C ALA A 402 -0.65 -0.56 -4.81
N ARG A 403 0.33 -1.45 -4.92
CA ARG A 403 0.57 -2.54 -3.97
C ARG A 403 2.04 -2.67 -3.66
N MET A 404 2.35 -3.21 -2.50
CA MET A 404 3.73 -3.44 -2.08
C MET A 404 3.80 -4.60 -1.09
N SER A 405 4.76 -5.52 -1.29
CA SER A 405 5.02 -6.58 -0.34
C SER A 405 5.63 -6.03 0.96
N GLN A 406 5.44 -6.74 2.08
CA GLN A 406 6.04 -6.36 3.37
C GLN A 406 7.58 -6.31 3.30
N ARG A 407 8.21 -7.19 2.49
CA ARG A 407 9.65 -7.19 2.26
C ARG A 407 10.11 -5.92 1.53
N SER A 408 9.39 -5.52 0.47
CA SER A 408 9.67 -4.27 -0.26
C SER A 408 9.46 -3.04 0.63
N PHE A 409 8.37 -2.99 1.39
CA PHE A 409 8.11 -1.91 2.33
C PHE A 409 9.23 -1.75 3.36
N LYS A 410 9.68 -2.86 3.99
CA LYS A 410 10.79 -2.83 4.94
C LYS A 410 12.09 -2.33 4.29
N ARG A 411 12.37 -2.73 3.04
CA ARG A 411 13.54 -2.30 2.27
C ARG A 411 13.50 -0.80 1.96
N TRP A 412 12.37 -0.29 1.46
CA TRP A 412 12.17 1.13 1.20
C TRP A 412 12.26 1.96 2.48
N ARG A 413 11.68 1.49 3.57
CA ARG A 413 11.75 2.17 4.87
C ARG A 413 13.16 2.27 5.43
N ARG A 414 14.03 1.28 5.18
CA ARG A 414 15.47 1.36 5.53
C ARG A 414 16.23 2.38 4.69
N ASN A 415 15.70 2.75 3.53
CA ASN A 415 16.25 3.74 2.60
C ASN A 415 15.32 4.94 2.48
N SER A 416 14.85 5.48 3.62
CA SER A 416 13.80 6.49 3.69
C SER A 416 14.08 7.72 2.84
N GLY A 417 15.30 8.25 2.80
CA GLY A 417 15.66 9.38 1.96
C GLY A 417 15.50 9.10 0.46
N MET A 418 15.79 7.88 0.00
CA MET A 418 15.53 7.46 -1.38
C MET A 418 14.04 7.27 -1.64
N ALA A 419 13.33 6.64 -0.70
CA ALA A 419 11.89 6.42 -0.80
C ALA A 419 11.14 7.76 -0.89
N VAL A 420 11.39 8.67 0.04
CA VAL A 420 10.77 10.00 0.05
C VAL A 420 11.05 10.76 -1.24
N ALA A 421 12.30 10.74 -1.74
CA ALA A 421 12.65 11.43 -2.96
C ALA A 421 11.90 10.89 -4.20
N LEU A 422 11.50 9.62 -4.21
CA LEU A 422 10.76 9.00 -5.32
C LEU A 422 9.25 9.12 -5.14
N PHE A 423 8.73 8.66 -4.00
CA PHE A 423 7.28 8.58 -3.78
C PHE A 423 6.60 9.95 -3.65
N SER A 424 7.32 11.00 -3.20
CA SER A 424 6.79 12.37 -3.15
C SER A 424 6.61 13.02 -4.54
N ARG A 425 7.10 12.39 -5.61
CA ARG A 425 6.94 12.85 -6.99
C ARG A 425 5.64 12.39 -7.62
N PHE A 426 4.98 11.40 -7.04
CA PHE A 426 3.66 11.02 -7.50
C PHE A 426 2.63 12.05 -7.07
N ALA A 427 1.95 12.65 -8.04
CA ALA A 427 0.83 13.57 -7.81
C ALA A 427 -0.36 12.85 -7.18
N LEU A 428 -0.54 11.55 -7.51
CA LEU A 428 -1.61 10.70 -6.99
C LEU A 428 -1.15 9.25 -6.86
N VAL A 429 -1.50 8.60 -5.76
CA VAL A 429 -1.31 7.17 -5.53
C VAL A 429 -2.66 6.53 -5.20
N LEU A 430 -3.15 5.64 -6.07
CA LEU A 430 -4.37 4.87 -5.88
C LEU A 430 -4.03 3.50 -5.31
N ALA A 431 -4.16 3.35 -4.00
CA ALA A 431 -3.80 2.13 -3.27
C ALA A 431 -4.95 1.12 -3.22
N GLN A 432 -4.64 -0.17 -3.26
CA GLN A 432 -5.64 -1.23 -3.25
C GLN A 432 -6.44 -1.32 -1.94
N ASN A 433 -5.84 -0.95 -0.81
CA ASN A 433 -6.50 -0.99 0.51
C ASN A 433 -5.85 -0.02 1.49
N GLN A 434 -6.50 0.19 2.65
CA GLN A 434 -6.08 1.12 3.68
C GLN A 434 -4.68 0.84 4.25
N ARG A 435 -4.30 -0.43 4.36
CA ARG A 435 -2.96 -0.83 4.84
C ARG A 435 -1.87 -0.37 3.86
N LEU A 436 -2.10 -0.56 2.56
CA LEU A 436 -1.17 -0.14 1.51
C LEU A 436 -1.14 1.39 1.39
N ALA A 437 -2.29 2.07 1.48
CA ALA A 437 -2.34 3.52 1.51
C ALA A 437 -1.45 4.09 2.62
N ARG A 438 -1.57 3.57 3.84
CA ARG A 438 -0.68 3.94 4.96
C ARG A 438 0.79 3.67 4.65
N SER A 439 1.10 2.54 3.99
CA SER A 439 2.48 2.21 3.63
C SER A 439 3.08 3.22 2.65
N PHE A 440 2.35 3.61 1.61
CA PHE A 440 2.81 4.61 0.64
C PHE A 440 2.96 6.01 1.26
N SER A 441 2.03 6.44 2.10
CA SER A 441 2.16 7.69 2.86
C SER A 441 3.41 7.70 3.76
N LEU A 442 3.72 6.59 4.44
CA LEU A 442 4.93 6.45 5.24
C LEU A 442 6.24 6.48 4.43
N LEU A 443 6.16 6.18 3.13
CA LEU A 443 7.29 6.25 2.20
C LEU A 443 7.42 7.63 1.53
N GLY A 444 6.50 8.57 1.80
CA GLY A 444 6.56 9.94 1.35
C GLY A 444 5.60 10.31 0.22
N ALA A 445 4.69 9.42 -0.17
CA ALA A 445 3.59 9.77 -1.09
C ALA A 445 2.64 10.76 -0.41
N ARG A 446 2.30 11.86 -1.12
CA ARG A 446 1.54 12.99 -0.56
C ARG A 446 0.04 12.81 -0.67
N ASN A 447 -0.43 12.43 -1.83
CA ASN A 447 -1.84 12.24 -2.13
C ASN A 447 -2.11 10.75 -2.36
N VAL A 448 -2.63 10.07 -1.35
CA VAL A 448 -2.90 8.63 -1.39
C VAL A 448 -4.37 8.37 -1.13
N VAL A 449 -5.03 7.76 -2.10
CA VAL A 449 -6.46 7.41 -2.05
C VAL A 449 -6.60 5.89 -2.12
N VAL A 450 -7.55 5.32 -1.41
CA VAL A 450 -7.92 3.90 -1.53
C VAL A 450 -8.93 3.76 -2.66
N SER A 451 -8.55 3.05 -3.71
CA SER A 451 -9.38 2.84 -4.90
C SER A 451 -9.87 1.40 -5.09
N GLY A 452 -9.38 0.46 -4.27
CA GLY A 452 -9.64 -0.96 -4.51
C GLY A 452 -8.61 -1.61 -5.44
N ASN A 453 -8.87 -2.86 -5.82
CA ASN A 453 -7.99 -3.64 -6.70
C ASN A 453 -8.56 -3.69 -8.12
N LEU A 454 -7.89 -3.06 -9.08
CA LEU A 454 -8.32 -3.02 -10.48
C LEU A 454 -8.45 -4.41 -11.15
N LYS A 455 -7.82 -5.44 -10.58
CA LYS A 455 -8.00 -6.81 -11.09
C LYS A 455 -9.42 -7.33 -10.88
N ILE A 456 -10.15 -6.76 -9.92
CA ILE A 456 -11.56 -7.07 -9.72
C ILE A 456 -12.39 -6.54 -10.90
N ASP A 457 -12.00 -5.42 -11.51
CA ASP A 457 -12.71 -4.80 -12.62
C ASP A 457 -12.31 -5.34 -14.01
N SER A 458 -11.32 -6.25 -14.05
CA SER A 458 -10.92 -6.91 -15.29
C SER A 458 -12.10 -7.66 -15.90
N PRO A 459 -12.32 -7.62 -17.22
CA PRO A 459 -13.38 -8.39 -17.85
C PRO A 459 -13.22 -9.88 -17.55
N PRO A 460 -14.31 -10.64 -17.47
CA PRO A 460 -14.23 -12.09 -17.27
C PRO A 460 -13.42 -12.72 -18.40
N PRO A 461 -12.78 -13.87 -18.17
CA PRO A 461 -12.14 -14.63 -19.22
C PRO A 461 -13.11 -14.87 -20.39
N PRO A 462 -12.65 -14.74 -21.64
CA PRO A 462 -13.54 -14.90 -22.81
C PRO A 462 -14.11 -16.32 -22.89
N VAL A 463 -15.34 -16.41 -23.38
CA VAL A 463 -16.05 -17.68 -23.62
C VAL A 463 -16.08 -17.93 -25.12
N ASP A 464 -15.62 -19.11 -25.52
CA ASP A 464 -15.86 -19.61 -26.88
C ASP A 464 -17.28 -20.21 -26.93
N ALA A 465 -18.18 -19.53 -27.63
CA ALA A 465 -19.57 -19.92 -27.71
C ALA A 465 -19.77 -21.31 -28.37
N ASN A 466 -18.95 -21.63 -29.37
CA ASN A 466 -19.04 -22.92 -30.08
C ASN A 466 -18.54 -24.05 -29.22
N ALA A 467 -17.37 -23.87 -28.55
CA ALA A 467 -16.83 -24.85 -27.63
C ALA A 467 -17.77 -25.06 -26.42
N LEU A 468 -18.36 -23.99 -25.89
CA LEU A 468 -19.33 -24.07 -24.80
C LEU A 468 -20.57 -24.87 -25.21
N GLN A 469 -21.12 -24.66 -26.41
CA GLN A 469 -22.28 -25.39 -26.90
C GLN A 469 -21.97 -26.88 -27.08
N GLN A 470 -20.81 -27.23 -27.63
CA GLN A 470 -20.36 -28.62 -27.77
C GLN A 470 -20.23 -29.31 -26.41
N LEU A 471 -19.58 -28.64 -25.45
CA LEU A 471 -19.40 -29.16 -24.11
C LEU A 471 -20.75 -29.33 -23.38
N ARG A 472 -21.66 -28.36 -23.47
CA ARG A 472 -23.01 -28.47 -22.90
C ARG A 472 -23.79 -29.65 -23.44
N THR A 473 -23.69 -29.90 -24.74
CA THR A 473 -24.34 -31.09 -25.35
C THR A 473 -23.71 -32.36 -24.83
N ALA A 474 -22.38 -32.45 -24.78
CA ALA A 474 -21.65 -33.63 -24.33
C ALA A 474 -21.83 -33.93 -22.82
N THR A 475 -22.12 -32.91 -22.00
CA THR A 475 -22.27 -33.03 -20.54
C THR A 475 -23.72 -32.90 -20.07
N SER A 476 -24.68 -32.97 -20.98
CA SER A 476 -26.10 -32.75 -20.64
C SER A 476 -26.56 -33.77 -19.56
N GLY A 477 -27.25 -33.26 -18.52
CA GLY A 477 -27.76 -34.05 -17.40
C GLY A 477 -26.71 -34.53 -16.40
N ARG A 478 -25.46 -34.04 -16.50
CA ARG A 478 -24.40 -34.39 -15.54
C ARG A 478 -24.22 -33.33 -14.46
N ALA A 479 -24.04 -33.78 -13.21
CA ALA A 479 -23.51 -32.93 -12.14
C ALA A 479 -22.04 -32.60 -12.46
N MET A 480 -21.59 -31.37 -12.20
CA MET A 480 -20.24 -30.91 -12.57
C MET A 480 -19.51 -30.21 -11.42
N LEU A 481 -18.26 -30.63 -11.19
CA LEU A 481 -17.30 -29.97 -10.34
C LEU A 481 -16.11 -29.53 -11.19
N LEU A 482 -15.80 -28.23 -11.20
CA LEU A 482 -14.62 -27.70 -11.86
C LEU A 482 -13.50 -27.47 -10.84
N ALA A 483 -12.30 -27.93 -11.14
CA ALA A 483 -11.08 -27.58 -10.41
C ALA A 483 -10.17 -26.81 -11.35
N SER A 484 -10.07 -25.50 -11.13
CA SER A 484 -9.40 -24.58 -12.05
C SER A 484 -8.00 -24.21 -11.59
N SER A 485 -7.05 -24.18 -12.53
CA SER A 485 -5.66 -23.79 -12.31
C SER A 485 -4.96 -24.61 -11.21
N THR A 486 -5.10 -25.93 -11.27
CA THR A 486 -4.58 -26.87 -10.26
C THR A 486 -3.05 -26.98 -10.28
N HIS A 487 -2.48 -27.25 -9.13
CA HIS A 487 -1.05 -27.46 -8.90
C HIS A 487 -0.77 -28.89 -8.44
N PRO A 488 0.49 -29.38 -8.53
CA PRO A 488 0.88 -30.69 -8.02
C PRO A 488 0.47 -30.89 -6.55
N GLY A 489 -0.15 -32.03 -6.23
CA GLY A 489 -0.67 -32.36 -4.91
C GLY A 489 -2.14 -31.97 -4.70
N GLU A 490 -2.76 -31.23 -5.63
CA GLU A 490 -4.19 -30.95 -5.60
C GLU A 490 -4.99 -31.96 -6.42
N ASP A 491 -4.44 -32.38 -7.55
CA ASP A 491 -5.13 -33.30 -8.49
C ASP A 491 -5.51 -34.60 -7.83
N GLU A 492 -4.67 -35.15 -6.94
CA GLU A 492 -4.91 -36.36 -6.16
C GLU A 492 -6.06 -36.17 -5.16
N GLN A 493 -6.13 -35.01 -4.50
CA GLN A 493 -7.21 -34.68 -3.58
C GLN A 493 -8.54 -34.52 -4.32
N ILE A 494 -8.51 -33.91 -5.52
CA ILE A 494 -9.68 -33.75 -6.38
C ILE A 494 -10.19 -35.10 -6.88
N ALA A 495 -9.29 -35.98 -7.27
CA ALA A 495 -9.64 -37.36 -7.66
C ALA A 495 -10.28 -38.17 -6.50
N ALA A 496 -9.76 -38.00 -5.28
CA ALA A 496 -10.34 -38.60 -4.10
C ALA A 496 -11.74 -38.03 -3.77
N ALA A 497 -11.91 -36.70 -3.88
CA ALA A 497 -13.21 -36.04 -3.71
C ALA A 497 -14.23 -36.51 -4.78
N HIS A 498 -13.79 -36.66 -6.04
CA HIS A 498 -14.63 -37.21 -7.10
C HIS A 498 -15.21 -38.58 -6.73
N LYS A 499 -14.36 -39.48 -6.21
CA LYS A 499 -14.82 -40.85 -5.79
C LYS A 499 -15.86 -40.78 -4.67
N LEU A 500 -15.71 -39.86 -3.73
CA LEU A 500 -16.67 -39.66 -2.64
C LEU A 500 -18.01 -39.12 -3.18
N LEU A 501 -17.96 -38.09 -4.02
CA LEU A 501 -19.14 -37.47 -4.63
C LEU A 501 -19.88 -38.44 -5.59
N LYS A 502 -19.17 -39.32 -6.28
CA LYS A 502 -19.76 -40.29 -7.20
C LYS A 502 -20.68 -41.29 -6.49
N ALA A 503 -20.53 -41.45 -5.18
CA ALA A 503 -21.45 -42.31 -4.39
C ALA A 503 -22.85 -41.69 -4.26
N THR A 504 -22.98 -40.37 -4.31
CA THR A 504 -24.27 -39.63 -4.26
C THR A 504 -24.70 -39.12 -5.63
N HIS A 505 -23.75 -38.88 -6.53
CA HIS A 505 -23.99 -38.36 -7.87
C HIS A 505 -23.38 -39.27 -8.95
N GLU A 506 -24.09 -40.36 -9.30
CA GLU A 506 -23.60 -41.36 -10.27
C GLU A 506 -23.12 -40.74 -11.61
N ASN A 507 -23.79 -39.67 -12.06
CA ASN A 507 -23.48 -38.96 -13.31
C ASN A 507 -22.48 -37.81 -13.15
N LEU A 508 -21.71 -37.76 -12.06
CA LEU A 508 -20.73 -36.67 -11.83
C LEU A 508 -19.66 -36.65 -12.92
N LEU A 509 -19.35 -35.47 -13.40
CA LEU A 509 -18.17 -35.13 -14.19
C LEU A 509 -17.30 -34.15 -13.41
N THR A 510 -16.06 -34.52 -13.15
CA THR A 510 -15.07 -33.54 -12.64
C THR A 510 -14.24 -33.02 -13.78
N ILE A 511 -14.08 -31.70 -13.86
CA ILE A 511 -13.23 -31.03 -14.85
C ILE A 511 -11.99 -30.50 -14.15
N ILE A 512 -10.81 -30.95 -14.56
CA ILE A 512 -9.51 -30.45 -14.04
C ILE A 512 -8.85 -29.61 -15.10
N VAL A 513 -8.58 -28.33 -14.78
CA VAL A 513 -7.81 -27.41 -15.62
C VAL A 513 -6.46 -27.17 -14.95
N PRO A 514 -5.39 -27.86 -15.36
CA PRO A 514 -4.07 -27.67 -14.78
C PRO A 514 -3.56 -26.24 -15.03
N ARG A 515 -2.87 -25.64 -14.05
CA ARG A 515 -2.25 -24.30 -14.21
C ARG A 515 -1.25 -24.26 -15.36
N HIS A 516 -0.61 -25.39 -15.62
CA HIS A 516 0.36 -25.62 -16.68
C HIS A 516 -0.14 -26.74 -17.57
N PRO A 517 -0.60 -26.46 -18.81
CA PRO A 517 -1.19 -27.45 -19.72
C PRO A 517 -0.31 -28.66 -20.00
N GLU A 518 1.01 -28.48 -19.98
CA GLU A 518 2.00 -29.56 -20.15
C GLU A 518 1.89 -30.67 -19.07
N ARG A 519 1.16 -30.43 -17.97
CA ARG A 519 0.86 -31.43 -16.94
C ARG A 519 -0.29 -32.36 -17.33
N GLY A 520 -1.04 -32.04 -18.37
CA GLY A 520 -2.22 -32.82 -18.79
C GLY A 520 -1.98 -34.31 -18.88
N PRO A 521 -0.92 -34.78 -19.56
CA PRO A 521 -0.58 -36.21 -19.62
C PRO A 521 -0.39 -36.83 -18.23
N ALA A 522 0.42 -36.22 -17.37
CA ALA A 522 0.73 -36.76 -16.04
C ALA A 522 -0.51 -36.78 -15.13
N VAL A 523 -1.42 -35.82 -15.25
CA VAL A 523 -2.70 -35.81 -14.54
C VAL A 523 -3.59 -36.96 -15.03
N ALA A 524 -3.69 -37.20 -16.34
CA ALA A 524 -4.46 -38.29 -16.90
C ALA A 524 -3.92 -39.68 -16.49
N ASP A 525 -2.60 -39.86 -16.48
CA ASP A 525 -1.94 -41.09 -16.03
C ASP A 525 -2.20 -41.37 -14.54
N MET A 526 -2.14 -40.32 -13.70
CA MET A 526 -2.45 -40.39 -12.27
C MET A 526 -3.93 -40.83 -12.05
N LEU A 527 -4.87 -40.28 -12.82
CA LEU A 527 -6.29 -40.60 -12.76
C LEU A 527 -6.52 -42.05 -13.17
N ALA A 528 -5.90 -42.51 -14.27
CA ALA A 528 -5.97 -43.91 -14.74
C ALA A 528 -5.42 -44.87 -13.71
N ALA A 529 -4.30 -44.58 -13.04
CA ALA A 529 -3.73 -45.36 -11.96
C ALA A 529 -4.67 -45.48 -10.74
N GLN A 530 -5.57 -44.52 -10.57
CA GLN A 530 -6.62 -44.53 -9.54
C GLN A 530 -7.94 -45.17 -10.01
N GLY A 531 -7.99 -45.72 -11.22
CA GLY A 531 -9.17 -46.38 -11.79
C GLY A 531 -10.24 -45.44 -12.31
N LEU A 532 -9.90 -44.15 -12.57
CA LEU A 532 -10.80 -43.16 -13.11
C LEU A 532 -10.59 -43.02 -14.63
N LYS A 533 -11.69 -43.00 -15.39
CA LYS A 533 -11.64 -42.79 -16.85
C LYS A 533 -11.49 -41.32 -17.15
N ALA A 534 -10.35 -40.94 -17.76
CA ALA A 534 -10.03 -39.56 -18.13
C ALA A 534 -10.13 -39.37 -19.64
N ALA A 535 -10.67 -38.21 -20.07
CA ALA A 535 -10.58 -37.71 -21.44
C ALA A 535 -9.80 -36.37 -21.43
N ARG A 536 -9.00 -36.13 -22.48
CA ARG A 536 -8.14 -34.92 -22.56
C ARG A 536 -8.54 -33.97 -23.67
N ARG A 537 -8.68 -32.68 -23.33
CA ARG A 537 -9.07 -31.62 -24.28
C ARG A 537 -8.05 -31.45 -25.39
N SER A 538 -6.75 -31.49 -25.11
CA SER A 538 -5.67 -31.34 -26.10
C SER A 538 -5.64 -32.43 -27.17
N GLN A 539 -6.32 -33.57 -26.94
CA GLN A 539 -6.48 -34.66 -27.90
C GLN A 539 -7.74 -34.51 -28.76
N GLY A 540 -8.47 -33.40 -28.64
CA GLY A 540 -9.72 -33.17 -29.35
C GLY A 540 -10.91 -34.00 -28.79
N ALA A 541 -10.72 -34.71 -27.67
CA ALA A 541 -11.79 -35.51 -27.07
C ALA A 541 -12.82 -34.60 -26.38
N LEU A 542 -14.09 -34.99 -26.48
CA LEU A 542 -15.17 -34.48 -25.63
C LEU A 542 -15.49 -35.53 -24.56
N PRO A 543 -15.95 -35.12 -23.36
CA PRO A 543 -16.38 -36.08 -22.35
C PRO A 543 -17.63 -36.84 -22.83
N ASP A 544 -17.68 -38.16 -22.61
CA ASP A 544 -18.83 -39.00 -22.86
C ASP A 544 -19.47 -39.47 -21.54
N ALA A 545 -20.50 -40.31 -21.63
CA ALA A 545 -21.21 -40.83 -20.45
C ALA A 545 -20.32 -41.69 -19.52
N THR A 546 -19.21 -42.22 -20.02
CA THR A 546 -18.29 -43.06 -19.23
C THR A 546 -17.09 -42.28 -18.67
N THR A 547 -16.90 -41.02 -19.05
CA THR A 547 -15.80 -40.17 -18.60
C THR A 547 -16.03 -39.71 -17.16
N ASP A 548 -15.15 -40.08 -16.24
CA ASP A 548 -15.18 -39.62 -14.86
C ASP A 548 -14.57 -38.22 -14.71
N VAL A 549 -13.42 -38.01 -15.32
CA VAL A 549 -12.68 -36.76 -15.22
C VAL A 549 -12.30 -36.21 -16.60
N TYR A 550 -12.58 -34.95 -16.85
CA TYR A 550 -12.18 -34.27 -18.07
C TYR A 550 -10.98 -33.35 -17.79
N VAL A 551 -9.82 -33.66 -18.37
CA VAL A 551 -8.60 -32.88 -18.22
C VAL A 551 -8.55 -31.85 -19.32
N ALA A 552 -8.80 -30.60 -18.94
CA ALA A 552 -8.82 -29.45 -19.85
C ALA A 552 -7.42 -28.80 -19.92
N ASP A 553 -6.52 -29.46 -20.63
CA ASP A 553 -5.10 -29.13 -20.75
C ASP A 553 -4.81 -28.24 -21.98
N THR A 554 -5.60 -27.19 -22.14
CA THR A 554 -5.48 -26.20 -23.22
C THR A 554 -5.34 -24.78 -22.65
N ILE A 555 -4.85 -23.83 -23.49
CA ILE A 555 -4.69 -22.43 -23.08
C ILE A 555 -5.84 -21.59 -23.68
N GLY A 556 -6.38 -20.66 -22.88
CA GLY A 556 -7.34 -19.65 -23.33
C GLY A 556 -8.81 -20.06 -23.19
N GLU A 557 -9.13 -21.29 -22.78
CA GLU A 557 -10.49 -21.80 -22.67
C GLU A 557 -11.07 -21.74 -21.24
N LEU A 558 -10.35 -21.18 -20.26
CA LEU A 558 -10.77 -21.19 -18.83
C LEU A 558 -12.13 -20.52 -18.62
N GLY A 559 -12.43 -19.43 -19.35
CA GLY A 559 -13.74 -18.77 -19.31
C GLY A 559 -14.88 -19.68 -19.78
N THR A 560 -14.63 -20.52 -20.78
CA THR A 560 -15.60 -21.51 -21.27
C THR A 560 -15.93 -22.55 -20.21
N PHE A 561 -14.94 -23.03 -19.46
CA PHE A 561 -15.14 -23.98 -18.35
C PHE A 561 -15.85 -23.34 -17.16
N TYR A 562 -15.56 -22.08 -16.83
CA TYR A 562 -16.32 -21.34 -15.82
C TYR A 562 -17.78 -21.12 -16.21
N ALA A 563 -18.04 -20.83 -17.51
CA ALA A 563 -19.41 -20.69 -18.01
C ALA A 563 -20.18 -22.04 -18.08
N LEU A 564 -19.48 -23.16 -18.05
CA LEU A 564 -20.05 -24.50 -18.11
C LEU A 564 -20.41 -25.03 -16.71
N ALA A 565 -19.56 -24.87 -15.71
CA ALA A 565 -19.67 -25.51 -14.41
C ALA A 565 -20.24 -24.58 -13.33
N PRO A 566 -21.22 -25.02 -12.52
CA PRO A 566 -21.83 -24.19 -11.47
C PRO A 566 -20.94 -24.02 -10.24
N ILE A 567 -20.00 -24.93 -9.98
CA ILE A 567 -19.12 -24.96 -8.81
C ILE A 567 -17.68 -25.02 -9.27
N ALA A 568 -16.83 -24.17 -8.71
CA ALA A 568 -15.41 -24.11 -9.04
C ALA A 568 -14.51 -24.11 -7.80
N LEU A 569 -13.66 -25.13 -7.66
CA LEU A 569 -12.51 -25.12 -6.77
C LEU A 569 -11.38 -24.31 -7.43
N ILE A 570 -10.89 -23.31 -6.72
CA ILE A 570 -9.77 -22.49 -7.21
C ILE A 570 -8.45 -23.10 -6.73
N GLY A 571 -7.63 -23.55 -7.68
CA GLY A 571 -6.37 -24.24 -7.40
C GLY A 571 -5.27 -23.35 -6.81
N GLY A 572 -4.17 -23.98 -6.42
CA GLY A 572 -3.09 -23.37 -5.64
C GLY A 572 -3.50 -23.01 -4.22
N SER A 573 -4.67 -23.46 -3.79
CA SER A 573 -5.27 -23.11 -2.52
C SER A 573 -5.27 -24.26 -1.50
N LEU A 574 -5.35 -25.50 -1.93
CA LEU A 574 -5.19 -26.68 -1.07
C LEU A 574 -3.72 -26.93 -0.72
N VAL A 575 -2.82 -26.57 -1.62
CA VAL A 575 -1.36 -26.62 -1.41
C VAL A 575 -0.81 -25.23 -1.04
N PRO A 576 0.38 -25.10 -0.40
CA PRO A 576 0.91 -23.80 0.07
C PRO A 576 1.45 -22.90 -1.07
N HIS A 577 0.65 -22.74 -2.12
CA HIS A 577 0.98 -21.90 -3.29
C HIS A 577 0.37 -20.49 -3.21
N GLY A 578 -0.72 -20.31 -2.44
CA GLY A 578 -1.30 -18.99 -2.17
C GLY A 578 -2.59 -18.66 -2.91
N GLY A 579 -3.20 -19.63 -3.60
CA GLY A 579 -4.45 -19.50 -4.34
C GLY A 579 -4.33 -18.72 -5.65
N GLN A 580 -5.12 -19.11 -6.65
CA GLN A 580 -5.29 -18.39 -7.91
C GLN A 580 -6.44 -17.39 -7.81
N ASN A 581 -6.73 -16.63 -8.88
CA ASN A 581 -7.73 -15.56 -8.89
C ASN A 581 -9.16 -16.08 -8.80
N PRO A 582 -9.90 -15.88 -7.68
CA PRO A 582 -11.28 -16.39 -7.55
C PRO A 582 -12.31 -15.52 -8.29
N ILE A 583 -11.96 -14.28 -8.64
CA ILE A 583 -12.88 -13.31 -9.25
C ILE A 583 -13.29 -13.75 -10.67
N GLU A 584 -12.39 -14.45 -11.38
CA GLU A 584 -12.67 -14.94 -12.73
C GLU A 584 -13.84 -15.92 -12.73
N ALA A 585 -13.85 -16.89 -11.83
CA ALA A 585 -14.93 -17.84 -11.65
C ALA A 585 -16.22 -17.17 -11.11
N ALA A 586 -16.09 -16.29 -10.12
CA ALA A 586 -17.22 -15.57 -9.54
C ALA A 586 -17.98 -14.72 -10.59
N ARG A 587 -17.28 -14.15 -11.57
CA ARG A 587 -17.88 -13.38 -12.65
C ARG A 587 -18.66 -14.22 -13.65
N HIS A 588 -18.39 -15.50 -13.73
CA HIS A 588 -19.19 -16.46 -14.51
C HIS A 588 -20.32 -17.08 -13.69
N GLY A 589 -20.52 -16.67 -12.43
CA GLY A 589 -21.60 -17.16 -11.57
C GLY A 589 -21.29 -18.45 -10.84
N CYS A 590 -20.04 -18.94 -10.84
CA CYS A 590 -19.66 -20.14 -10.10
C CYS A 590 -19.72 -19.92 -8.59
N ALA A 591 -20.24 -20.89 -7.85
CA ALA A 591 -20.00 -21.02 -6.42
C ALA A 591 -18.51 -21.39 -6.18
N ILE A 592 -17.83 -20.63 -5.33
CA ILE A 592 -16.39 -20.74 -5.17
C ILE A 592 -16.04 -21.65 -3.99
N LEU A 593 -15.19 -22.65 -4.25
CA LEU A 593 -14.51 -23.44 -3.23
C LEU A 593 -13.02 -23.07 -3.22
N THR A 594 -12.42 -23.01 -2.05
CA THR A 594 -11.01 -22.64 -1.88
C THR A 594 -10.36 -23.38 -0.73
N GLY A 595 -9.10 -23.72 -0.87
CA GLY A 595 -8.28 -24.18 0.25
C GLY A 595 -7.91 -23.05 1.21
N PRO A 596 -7.17 -23.38 2.30
CA PRO A 596 -6.77 -22.39 3.32
C PRO A 596 -5.67 -21.44 2.84
N ASN A 597 -4.97 -21.75 1.76
CA ASN A 597 -3.85 -20.96 1.26
C ASN A 597 -4.34 -19.93 0.22
N THR A 598 -4.63 -18.69 0.66
CA THR A 598 -5.24 -17.66 -0.19
C THR A 598 -4.45 -16.34 -0.22
N HIS A 599 -3.17 -16.37 0.20
CA HIS A 599 -2.39 -15.17 0.45
C HIS A 599 -2.03 -14.34 -0.80
N ASN A 600 -2.14 -14.91 -2.02
CA ASN A 600 -1.94 -14.15 -3.26
C ASN A 600 -3.11 -13.22 -3.59
N PHE A 601 -4.33 -13.55 -3.12
CA PHE A 601 -5.58 -12.83 -3.39
C PHE A 601 -6.40 -12.62 -2.12
N THR A 602 -5.76 -12.38 -0.96
CA THR A 602 -6.38 -12.30 0.36
C THR A 602 -7.64 -11.44 0.39
N ASP A 603 -7.56 -10.22 -0.19
CA ASP A 603 -8.67 -9.25 -0.15
C ASP A 603 -9.89 -9.78 -0.96
N SER A 604 -9.65 -10.45 -2.10
CA SER A 604 -10.70 -11.03 -2.95
C SER A 604 -11.38 -12.22 -2.27
N TYR A 605 -10.59 -13.13 -1.71
CA TYR A 605 -11.14 -14.28 -0.98
C TYR A 605 -11.90 -13.85 0.27
N GLN A 606 -11.37 -12.89 1.03
CA GLN A 606 -12.04 -12.37 2.22
C GLN A 606 -13.39 -11.74 1.85
N ALA A 607 -13.47 -10.94 0.80
CA ALA A 607 -14.71 -10.33 0.34
C ALA A 607 -15.76 -11.35 -0.12
N LEU A 608 -15.33 -12.44 -0.76
CA LEU A 608 -16.22 -13.54 -1.16
C LEU A 608 -16.71 -14.35 0.03
N LEU A 609 -15.82 -14.66 0.99
CA LEU A 609 -16.17 -15.42 2.20
C LEU A 609 -17.14 -14.64 3.10
N GLU A 610 -16.90 -13.34 3.32
CA GLU A 610 -17.77 -12.47 4.13
C GLU A 610 -19.18 -12.32 3.55
N ARG A 611 -19.34 -12.46 2.23
CA ARG A 611 -20.63 -12.37 1.52
C ARG A 611 -21.25 -13.71 1.18
N GLY A 612 -20.66 -14.82 1.63
CA GLY A 612 -21.16 -16.18 1.36
C GLY A 612 -20.94 -16.66 -0.08
N GLY A 613 -20.13 -15.93 -0.90
CA GLY A 613 -19.81 -16.28 -2.28
C GLY A 613 -18.68 -17.32 -2.41
N ALA A 614 -18.01 -17.67 -1.30
CA ALA A 614 -16.99 -18.72 -1.26
C ALA A 614 -17.08 -19.53 0.03
N ARG A 615 -16.58 -20.79 -0.03
CA ARG A 615 -16.41 -21.67 1.14
C ARG A 615 -15.01 -22.26 1.17
N VAL A 616 -14.47 -22.44 2.39
CA VAL A 616 -13.13 -23.02 2.59
C VAL A 616 -13.27 -24.52 2.77
N VAL A 617 -12.42 -25.26 2.05
CA VAL A 617 -12.25 -26.73 2.15
C VAL A 617 -10.79 -27.03 2.45
N SER A 618 -10.48 -28.08 3.19
CA SER A 618 -9.11 -28.39 3.63
C SER A 618 -8.52 -29.65 2.96
N ASP A 619 -9.36 -30.54 2.49
CA ASP A 619 -9.01 -31.88 1.99
C ASP A 619 -10.12 -32.43 1.08
N ALA A 620 -9.90 -33.63 0.55
CA ALA A 620 -10.85 -34.32 -0.31
C ALA A 620 -12.22 -34.56 0.36
N THR A 621 -12.26 -34.86 1.65
CA THR A 621 -13.51 -35.16 2.38
C THR A 621 -14.34 -33.89 2.55
N SER A 622 -13.72 -32.80 3.00
CA SER A 622 -14.39 -31.49 3.12
C SER A 622 -14.79 -30.93 1.76
N LEU A 623 -13.96 -31.14 0.71
CA LEU A 623 -14.31 -30.76 -0.66
C LEU A 623 -15.56 -31.49 -1.13
N ALA A 624 -15.64 -32.80 -0.94
CA ALA A 624 -16.83 -33.57 -1.29
C ALA A 624 -18.07 -33.11 -0.51
N ALA A 625 -17.97 -32.99 0.81
CA ALA A 625 -19.09 -32.59 1.67
C ALA A 625 -19.64 -31.16 1.39
N VAL A 626 -18.82 -30.26 0.86
CA VAL A 626 -19.27 -28.89 0.56
C VAL A 626 -19.73 -28.77 -0.89
N ALA A 627 -19.24 -29.63 -1.79
CA ALA A 627 -19.63 -29.63 -3.19
C ALA A 627 -20.91 -30.42 -3.45
N ASP A 628 -21.30 -31.38 -2.53
CA ASP A 628 -22.55 -32.10 -2.52
C ASP A 628 -23.75 -31.20 -2.23
#